data_2b9c28c521f83c966e98e44e67f4af47
#
_entry.id   2b9c28c521f83c966e98e44e67f4af47
#
_cell.length_a   1.000
_cell.length_b   1.000
_cell.length_c   1.000
_cell.angle_alpha   90.00
_cell.angle_beta   90.00
_cell.angle_gamma   90.00
#
_symmetry.space_group_name_H-M   'P 1'
#
loop_
_entity.id
_entity.type
_entity.pdbx_description
1 polymer ?
#
loop_
_entity_poly.entity_id
_entity_poly.type
_entity_poly.pdbx_seq_one_letter_code
_entity_poly.pdbx_strand_id
1 'polypeptide(L)'
;MLFRSKRYGQLDGDIALACGRLARFGIAPRHLRGFRTAADREAGLIEQVAGPALRARSPERRRAGLEDLESLAELAQELSQLLFRRALRRVAST
;
A
#
# COMPACT_ATOMS: atom_id res chain seq x y z
N MET A 1 -7.18 -7.35 9.50
CA MET A 1 -5.92 -6.61 9.47
C MET A 1 -5.26 -6.77 8.14
N LEU A 2 -4.69 -5.69 7.66
CA LEU A 2 -4.24 -5.59 6.28
C LEU A 2 -3.14 -6.58 5.92
N PHE A 3 -2.10 -6.71 6.76
CA PHE A 3 -0.98 -7.57 6.42
C PHE A 3 -0.98 -8.93 7.08
N ARG A 4 -1.94 -9.22 7.95
CA ARG A 4 -1.99 -10.51 8.64
C ARG A 4 -2.99 -11.48 8.05
N SER A 5 -3.89 -10.97 7.21
CA SER A 5 -4.97 -11.77 6.67
C SER A 5 -4.57 -12.60 5.47
N LYS A 6 -3.40 -12.35 4.87
CA LYS A 6 -2.93 -13.07 3.68
C LYS A 6 -1.50 -13.53 3.83
N ARG A 7 -1.23 -14.71 3.32
CA ARG A 7 0.12 -15.21 3.20
C ARG A 7 0.83 -14.50 2.06
N TYR A 8 2.16 -14.48 2.12
CA TYR A 8 2.99 -13.83 1.11
C TYR A 8 2.68 -14.33 -0.30
N GLY A 9 2.57 -15.65 -0.48
CA GLY A 9 2.27 -16.23 -1.79
C GLY A 9 0.88 -15.86 -2.31
N GLN A 10 -0.11 -15.75 -1.42
CA GLN A 10 -1.45 -15.31 -1.81
C GLN A 10 -1.43 -13.87 -2.30
N LEU A 11 -0.68 -13.02 -1.63
CA LEU A 11 -0.58 -11.61 -2.01
C LEU A 11 0.05 -11.48 -3.38
N ASP A 12 1.12 -12.21 -3.64
CA ASP A 12 1.77 -12.22 -4.95
C ASP A 12 0.82 -12.67 -6.05
N GLY A 13 0.02 -13.71 -5.77
CA GLY A 13 -0.98 -14.20 -6.71
C GLY A 13 -2.06 -13.16 -6.99
N ASP A 14 -2.51 -12.46 -5.96
CA ASP A 14 -3.52 -11.41 -6.11
C ASP A 14 -2.98 -10.25 -6.94
N ILE A 15 -1.73 -9.88 -6.74
CA ILE A 15 -1.07 -8.84 -7.51
C ILE A 15 -1.02 -9.23 -8.99
N ALA A 16 -0.59 -10.47 -9.26
CA ALA A 16 -0.50 -10.96 -10.64
C ALA A 16 -1.87 -10.95 -11.31
N LEU A 17 -2.91 -11.35 -10.58
CA LEU A 17 -4.27 -11.36 -11.11
C LEU A 17 -4.75 -9.95 -11.43
N ALA A 18 -4.50 -9.00 -10.55
CA ALA A 18 -4.86 -7.60 -10.78
C ALA A 18 -4.14 -7.03 -12.01
N CYS A 19 -2.85 -7.34 -12.15
CA CYS A 19 -2.08 -6.94 -13.34
C CYS A 19 -2.68 -7.50 -14.63
N GLY A 20 -3.10 -8.78 -14.60
CA GLY A 20 -3.73 -9.40 -15.75
C GLY A 20 -5.06 -8.75 -16.12
N ARG A 21 -5.84 -8.37 -15.13
CA ARG A 21 -7.11 -7.66 -15.37
C ARG A 21 -6.87 -6.28 -15.98
N LEU A 22 -5.88 -5.57 -15.50
CA LEU A 22 -5.51 -4.26 -16.06
C LEU A 22 -5.02 -4.40 -17.50
N ALA A 23 -4.28 -5.47 -17.79
CA ALA A 23 -3.75 -5.71 -19.12
C ALA A 23 -4.88 -5.84 -20.15
N ARG A 24 -6.03 -6.35 -19.77
CA ARG A 24 -7.20 -6.46 -20.66
C ARG A 24 -7.68 -5.11 -21.17
N PHE A 25 -7.42 -4.05 -20.41
CA PHE A 25 -7.78 -2.69 -20.79
C PHE A 25 -6.63 -1.96 -21.47
N GLY A 26 -5.53 -2.64 -21.75
CA GLY A 26 -4.38 -2.03 -22.41
C GLY A 26 -3.34 -1.43 -21.48
N ILE A 27 -3.44 -1.69 -20.17
CA ILE A 27 -2.42 -1.26 -19.22
C ILE A 27 -1.22 -2.20 -19.37
N ALA A 28 -0.15 -1.70 -19.96
CA ALA A 28 1.05 -2.50 -20.22
C ALA A 28 1.92 -2.64 -18.96
N PRO A 29 2.79 -3.66 -18.91
CA PRO A 29 3.71 -3.83 -17.77
C PRO A 29 4.52 -2.57 -17.42
N ARG A 30 4.93 -1.79 -18.42
CA ARG A 30 5.69 -0.55 -18.18
C ARG A 30 4.89 0.48 -17.37
N HIS A 31 3.57 0.47 -17.49
CA HIS A 31 2.69 1.37 -16.72
C HIS A 31 2.60 0.97 -15.25
N LEU A 32 2.76 -0.33 -14.97
CA LEU A 32 2.65 -0.86 -13.62
C LEU A 32 3.79 -0.41 -12.72
N ARG A 33 4.89 0.04 -13.32
CA ARG A 33 6.03 0.57 -12.56
C ARG A 33 5.63 1.77 -11.70
N GLY A 34 4.72 2.60 -12.20
CA GLY A 34 4.21 3.74 -11.44
C GLY A 34 3.46 3.32 -10.18
N PHE A 35 2.65 2.27 -10.28
CA PHE A 35 1.94 1.72 -9.12
C PHE A 35 2.92 1.22 -8.07
N ARG A 36 3.95 0.51 -8.51
CA ARG A 36 4.97 -0.03 -7.62
C ARG A 36 5.75 1.09 -6.93
N THR A 37 6.15 2.10 -7.68
CA THR A 37 6.88 3.24 -7.14
C THR A 37 6.06 3.97 -6.08
N ALA A 38 4.77 4.19 -6.35
CA ALA A 38 3.88 4.84 -5.40
C ALA A 38 3.75 4.02 -4.11
N ALA A 39 3.59 2.71 -4.23
CA ALA A 39 3.49 1.83 -3.07
C ALA A 39 4.77 1.84 -2.24
N ASP A 40 5.93 1.80 -2.89
CA ASP A 40 7.21 1.82 -2.20
C ASP A 40 7.43 3.14 -1.46
N ARG A 41 7.00 4.24 -2.04
CA ARG A 41 7.08 5.57 -1.39
C ARG A 41 6.20 5.64 -0.16
N GLU A 42 4.97 5.16 -0.27
CA GLU A 42 4.05 5.15 0.86
C GLU A 42 4.58 4.28 2.00
N ALA A 43 5.04 3.08 1.66
CA ALA A 43 5.62 2.17 2.65
C ALA A 43 6.86 2.78 3.31
N GLY A 44 7.68 3.49 2.54
CA GLY A 44 8.87 4.15 3.06
C GLY A 44 8.55 5.24 4.08
N LEU A 45 7.50 6.02 3.85
CA LEU A 45 7.05 7.03 4.80
C LEU A 45 6.59 6.39 6.11
N ILE A 46 5.82 5.33 6.00
CA ILE A 46 5.30 4.61 7.17
C ILE A 46 6.46 4.03 7.96
N GLU A 47 7.46 3.48 7.27
CA GLU A 47 8.65 2.93 7.92
C GLU A 47 9.42 4.01 8.68
N GLN A 48 9.52 5.22 8.15
CA GLN A 48 10.20 6.31 8.84
C GLN A 48 9.55 6.62 10.19
N VAL A 49 8.24 6.53 10.26
CA VAL A 49 7.49 6.84 11.48
C VAL A 49 7.48 5.66 12.46
N ALA A 50 7.14 4.48 11.98
CA ALA A 50 6.96 3.30 12.84
C ALA A 50 8.22 2.48 13.05
N GLY A 51 9.19 2.60 12.14
CA GLY A 51 10.40 1.77 12.14
C GLY A 51 11.19 1.78 13.44
N PRO A 52 11.47 2.95 14.04
CA PRO A 52 12.23 2.98 15.30
C PRO A 52 11.59 2.16 16.41
N ALA A 53 10.26 2.23 16.55
CA ALA A 53 9.55 1.46 17.56
C ALA A 53 9.58 -0.05 17.25
N LEU A 54 9.46 -0.40 15.97
CA LEU A 54 9.52 -1.79 15.54
C LEU A 54 10.88 -2.44 15.83
N ARG A 55 11.95 -1.64 15.83
CA ARG A 55 13.31 -2.10 16.09
C ARG A 55 13.75 -1.91 17.54
N ALA A 56 12.85 -1.45 18.41
CA ALA A 56 13.17 -1.22 19.80
C ALA A 56 13.43 -2.52 20.53
N ARG A 57 14.23 -2.45 21.61
CA ARG A 57 14.53 -3.63 22.44
C ARG A 57 13.35 -4.04 23.31
N SER A 58 12.55 -3.08 23.73
CA SER A 58 11.38 -3.32 24.59
C SER A 58 10.27 -4.02 23.80
N PRO A 59 9.76 -5.15 24.27
CA PRO A 59 8.62 -5.81 23.62
C PRO A 59 7.38 -4.93 23.58
N GLU A 60 7.18 -4.13 24.60
CA GLU A 60 6.03 -3.20 24.66
C GLU A 60 6.12 -2.15 23.57
N ARG A 61 7.32 -1.60 23.36
CA ARG A 61 7.53 -0.62 22.31
C ARG A 61 7.36 -1.22 20.92
N ARG A 62 7.83 -2.45 20.72
CA ARG A 62 7.66 -3.14 19.44
C ARG A 62 6.18 -3.38 19.14
N ARG A 63 5.41 -3.75 20.16
CA ARG A 63 3.97 -3.99 19.99
C ARG A 63 3.26 -2.69 19.64
N ALA A 64 3.58 -1.60 20.34
CA ALA A 64 3.02 -0.30 20.04
C ALA A 64 3.39 0.14 18.60
N GLY A 65 4.63 -0.12 18.20
CA GLY A 65 5.09 0.16 16.85
C GLY A 65 4.31 -0.60 15.78
N LEU A 66 3.99 -1.87 16.07
CA LEU A 66 3.21 -2.68 15.15
C LEU A 66 1.77 -2.16 15.03
N GLU A 67 1.17 -1.75 16.14
CA GLU A 67 -0.15 -1.13 16.11
C GLU A 67 -0.15 0.17 15.33
N ASP A 68 0.87 0.99 15.53
CA ASP A 68 1.03 2.24 14.77
C ASP A 68 1.22 1.96 13.28
N LEU A 69 1.98 0.94 12.94
CA LEU A 69 2.18 0.54 11.55
C LEU A 69 0.85 0.23 10.88
N GLU A 70 0.01 -0.55 11.55
CA GLU A 70 -1.28 -0.93 11.00
C GLU A 70 -2.20 0.27 10.84
N SER A 71 -2.24 1.15 11.85
CA SER A 71 -3.07 2.35 11.81
C SER A 71 -2.60 3.31 10.71
N LEU A 72 -1.30 3.51 10.60
CA LEU A 72 -0.73 4.36 9.55
C LEU A 72 -1.01 3.81 8.17
N ALA A 73 -0.91 2.50 8.00
CA ALA A 73 -1.19 1.86 6.71
C ALA A 73 -2.65 2.08 6.29
N GLU A 74 -3.59 1.93 7.21
CA GLU A 74 -5.00 2.16 6.94
C GLU A 74 -5.28 3.61 6.55
N LEU A 75 -4.69 4.55 7.30
CA LEU A 75 -4.88 5.98 7.03
C LEU A 75 -4.25 6.38 5.69
N ALA A 76 -3.07 5.86 5.39
CA ALA A 76 -2.40 6.14 4.12
C ALA A 76 -3.22 5.61 2.94
N GLN A 77 -3.77 4.42 3.06
CA GLN A 77 -4.65 3.86 2.03
C GLN A 77 -5.91 4.70 1.84
N GLU A 78 -6.50 5.15 2.92
CA GLU A 78 -7.69 6.00 2.84
C GLU A 78 -7.37 7.28 2.07
N LEU A 79 -6.27 7.94 2.41
CA LEU A 79 -5.85 9.15 1.70
C LEU A 79 -5.59 8.87 0.23
N SER A 80 -4.87 7.80 -0.08
CA SER A 80 -4.57 7.43 -1.46
C SER A 80 -5.83 7.21 -2.27
N GLN A 81 -6.82 6.53 -1.70
CA GLN A 81 -8.10 6.30 -2.36
C GLN A 81 -8.86 7.60 -2.62
N LEU A 82 -8.87 8.48 -1.64
CA LEU A 82 -9.56 9.78 -1.78
C LEU A 82 -8.90 10.63 -2.86
N LEU A 83 -7.58 10.68 -2.88
CA LEU A 83 -6.84 11.42 -3.90
C LEU A 83 -7.08 10.83 -5.29
N PHE A 84 -7.13 9.52 -5.38
CA PHE A 84 -7.40 8.82 -6.62
C PHE A 84 -8.81 9.16 -7.15
N ARG A 85 -9.81 9.12 -6.28
CA ARG A 85 -11.18 9.50 -6.64
C ARG A 85 -11.24 10.93 -7.15
N ARG A 86 -10.53 11.84 -6.48
CA ARG A 86 -10.48 13.24 -6.91
C ARG A 86 -9.88 13.37 -8.30
N ALA A 87 -8.80 12.64 -8.55
CA ALA A 87 -8.17 12.63 -9.86
C ALA A 87 -9.09 12.07 -10.95
N LEU A 88 -9.80 10.99 -10.61
CA LEU A 88 -10.74 10.37 -11.56
C LEU A 88 -11.90 11.30 -11.93
N ARG A 89 -12.35 12.13 -11.00
CA ARG A 89 -13.39 13.11 -11.29
C ARG A 89 -12.97 14.06 -12.41
N ARG A 90 -11.71 14.46 -12.41
CA ARG A 90 -11.18 15.30 -13.48
C ARG A 90 -11.19 14.58 -14.82
N VAL A 91 -10.84 13.31 -14.82
CA VAL A 91 -10.89 12.49 -16.04
C VAL A 91 -12.31 12.35 -16.54
N ALA A 92 -13.26 12.08 -15.65
CA ALA A 92 -14.66 11.87 -16.03
C ALA A 92 -15.34 13.14 -16.52
N SER A 93 -14.86 14.31 -16.10
CA SER A 93 -15.47 15.57 -16.48
C SER A 93 -14.95 16.14 -17.80
N THR A 94 -13.98 15.49 -18.41
CA THR A 94 -13.48 15.90 -19.75
C THR A 94 -14.29 15.27 -20.90
#